data_8799466ed6a9a51d518b759d5292fe82
#
_entry.id   8799466ed6a9a51d518b759d5292fe82
#
_cell.length_a   1.000
_cell.length_b   1.000
_cell.length_c   1.000
_cell.angle_alpha   90.00
_cell.angle_beta   90.00
_cell.angle_gamma   90.00
#
_symmetry.space_group_name_H-M   'P 1'
#
loop_
_entity.id
_entity.type
_entity.pdbx_description
1 polymer ?
#
loop_
_entity_poly.entity_id
_entity_poly.type
_entity_poly.pdbx_seq_one_letter_code
_entity_poly.pdbx_strand_id
1 'polypeptide(L)'
;MTKISEIKLAVFDFDATIMDGETINFLAKEANVENEVSEITHLAMNGKIDFFESLIKRVSLLKGLSEKKVNDVCQNLPIINGAKELVSYLKNNHIKVVCLSGGFKNATEPICKRLGFDASFSNTLHAKDGF
;
A
#
# COMPACT_ATOMS: atom_id res chain seq x y z
N MET A 1 17.50 10.97 24.37
CA MET A 1 16.36 10.14 23.91
C MET A 1 15.13 11.02 23.70
N THR A 2 14.45 10.91 22.55
CA THR A 2 13.24 11.67 22.26
C THR A 2 12.06 11.08 23.05
N LYS A 3 11.34 11.93 23.77
CA LYS A 3 10.13 11.53 24.49
C LYS A 3 8.94 11.55 23.53
N ILE A 4 7.94 10.68 23.76
CA ILE A 4 6.74 10.63 22.95
C ILE A 4 6.04 12.00 22.88
N SER A 5 6.07 12.78 23.96
CA SER A 5 5.47 14.12 24.02
C SER A 5 6.14 15.14 23.09
N GLU A 6 7.35 14.86 22.62
CA GLU A 6 8.11 15.72 21.70
C GLU A 6 7.80 15.42 20.23
N ILE A 7 7.15 14.28 19.97
CA ILE A 7 6.81 13.87 18.60
C ILE A 7 5.51 14.54 18.19
N LYS A 8 5.50 15.13 17.00
CA LYS A 8 4.32 15.82 16.45
C LYS A 8 3.72 15.11 15.25
N LEU A 9 4.52 14.29 14.57
CA LEU A 9 4.12 13.61 13.34
C LEU A 9 4.72 12.22 13.28
N ALA A 10 3.90 11.24 12.94
CA ALA A 10 4.34 9.88 12.62
C ALA A 10 3.99 9.58 11.16
N VAL A 11 4.97 9.19 10.38
CA VAL A 11 4.80 8.84 8.98
C VAL A 11 5.04 7.34 8.82
N PHE A 12 4.06 6.65 8.24
CA PHE A 12 4.12 5.20 8.04
C PHE A 12 4.16 4.87 6.55
N ASP A 13 4.96 3.87 6.19
CA ASP A 13 4.79 3.18 4.94
C ASP A 13 3.51 2.31 5.03
N PHE A 14 3.02 1.82 3.90
CA PHE A 14 1.82 0.98 3.87
C PHE A 14 2.15 -0.50 3.70
N ASP A 15 2.69 -0.88 2.53
CA ASP A 15 3.03 -2.27 2.24
C ASP A 15 4.09 -2.78 3.22
N ALA A 16 3.88 -3.97 3.78
CA ALA A 16 4.75 -4.61 4.76
C ALA A 16 4.95 -3.83 6.06
N THR A 17 4.17 -2.77 6.29
CA THR A 17 4.24 -1.96 7.53
C THR A 17 2.87 -1.89 8.21
N ILE A 18 1.88 -1.31 7.57
CA ILE A 18 0.49 -1.26 8.04
C ILE A 18 -0.27 -2.49 7.52
N MET A 19 -0.02 -2.87 6.29
CA MET A 19 -0.60 -4.04 5.65
C MET A 19 0.39 -5.20 5.69
N ASP A 20 -0.12 -6.40 5.96
CA ASP A 20 0.69 -7.61 6.07
C ASP A 20 0.93 -8.21 4.68
N GLY A 21 1.87 -7.65 3.96
CA GLY A 21 2.27 -8.06 2.62
C GLY A 21 2.42 -6.87 1.68
N GLU A 22 2.44 -7.18 0.39
CA GLU A 22 2.58 -6.19 -0.69
C GLU A 22 1.27 -6.15 -1.49
N THR A 23 0.67 -4.98 -1.65
CA THR A 23 -0.60 -4.82 -2.37
C THR A 23 -0.55 -5.42 -3.77
N ILE A 24 0.52 -5.17 -4.51
CA ILE A 24 0.63 -5.66 -5.89
C ILE A 24 0.63 -7.19 -5.97
N ASN A 25 1.11 -7.87 -4.95
CA ASN A 25 1.11 -9.33 -4.94
C ASN A 25 -0.31 -9.90 -4.80
N PHE A 26 -1.15 -9.24 -4.02
CA PHE A 26 -2.57 -9.63 -3.90
C PHE A 26 -3.32 -9.40 -5.21
N LEU A 27 -3.05 -8.30 -5.88
CA LEU A 27 -3.63 -8.00 -7.20
C LEU A 27 -3.11 -8.99 -8.26
N ALA A 28 -1.83 -9.32 -8.23
CA ALA A 28 -1.23 -10.29 -9.15
C ALA A 28 -1.87 -11.67 -8.99
N LYS A 29 -2.17 -12.07 -7.76
CA LYS A 29 -2.86 -13.33 -7.48
C LYS A 29 -4.24 -13.33 -8.12
N GLU A 30 -4.99 -12.27 -7.98
CA GLU A 30 -6.33 -12.15 -8.59
C GLU A 30 -6.26 -12.17 -10.13
N ALA A 31 -5.20 -11.63 -10.71
CA ALA A 31 -4.98 -11.61 -12.15
C ALA A 31 -4.27 -12.87 -12.69
N ASN A 32 -3.88 -13.80 -11.82
CA ASN A 32 -3.12 -15.01 -12.16
C ASN A 32 -1.76 -14.72 -12.81
N VAL A 33 -1.07 -13.68 -12.33
CA VAL A 33 0.26 -13.27 -12.83
C VAL A 33 1.28 -13.19 -11.70
N GLU A 34 1.10 -13.97 -10.63
CA GLU A 34 1.98 -13.94 -9.45
C GLU A 34 3.45 -14.19 -9.80
N ASN A 35 3.71 -15.21 -10.61
CA ASN A 35 5.08 -15.59 -10.96
C ASN A 35 5.77 -14.48 -11.75
N GLU A 36 5.07 -13.93 -12.74
CA GLU A 36 5.59 -12.87 -13.59
C GLU A 36 5.89 -11.59 -12.77
N VAL A 37 4.99 -11.23 -11.89
CA VAL A 37 5.17 -10.07 -11.00
C VAL A 37 6.33 -10.31 -10.04
N SER A 38 6.42 -11.51 -9.47
CA SER A 38 7.50 -11.88 -8.55
C SER A 38 8.87 -11.80 -9.22
N GLU A 39 9.00 -12.28 -10.45
CA GLU A 39 10.24 -12.19 -11.21
C GLU A 39 10.69 -10.75 -11.41
N ILE A 40 9.77 -9.86 -11.77
CA ILE A 40 10.08 -8.45 -11.99
C ILE A 40 10.49 -7.78 -10.66
N THR A 41 9.79 -8.09 -9.57
CA THR A 41 10.14 -7.60 -8.24
C THR A 41 11.56 -8.02 -7.86
N HIS A 42 11.89 -9.29 -8.11
CA HIS A 42 13.23 -9.84 -7.82
C HIS A 42 14.33 -9.13 -8.61
N LEU A 43 14.08 -8.86 -9.89
CA LEU A 43 15.02 -8.09 -10.72
C LEU A 43 15.24 -6.69 -10.18
N ALA A 44 14.19 -6.02 -9.73
CA ALA A 44 14.29 -4.68 -9.15
C ALA A 44 15.09 -4.70 -7.84
N MET A 45 14.82 -5.68 -6.97
CA MET A 45 15.52 -5.82 -5.69
C MET A 45 17.00 -6.13 -5.86
N ASN A 46 17.37 -6.78 -6.95
CA ASN A 46 18.76 -7.09 -7.28
C ASN A 46 19.45 -5.99 -8.12
N GLY A 47 18.79 -4.86 -8.30
CA GLY A 47 19.35 -3.73 -9.02
C GLY A 47 19.46 -3.91 -10.54
N LYS A 48 18.79 -4.92 -11.10
CA LYS A 48 18.81 -5.19 -12.54
C LYS A 48 17.95 -4.24 -13.35
N ILE A 49 16.87 -3.73 -12.74
CA ILE A 49 15.99 -2.71 -13.31
C ILE A 49 15.68 -1.69 -12.23
N ASP A 50 15.38 -0.45 -12.61
CA ASP A 50 15.06 0.56 -11.63
C ASP A 50 13.62 0.40 -11.10
N PHE A 51 13.32 1.06 -9.99
CA PHE A 51 12.03 0.96 -9.31
C PHE A 51 10.87 1.38 -10.21
N PHE A 52 11.01 2.50 -10.91
CA PHE A 52 9.93 3.04 -11.74
C PHE A 52 9.62 2.10 -12.91
N GLU A 53 10.66 1.63 -13.61
CA GLU A 53 10.50 0.65 -14.69
C GLU A 53 9.83 -0.63 -14.19
N SER A 54 10.28 -1.12 -13.03
CA SER A 54 9.71 -2.30 -12.39
C SER A 54 8.22 -2.09 -12.07
N LEU A 55 7.87 -0.93 -11.52
CA LEU A 55 6.49 -0.62 -11.17
C LEU A 55 5.59 -0.63 -12.41
N ILE A 56 6.01 0.03 -13.48
CA ILE A 56 5.25 0.07 -14.74
C ILE A 56 5.05 -1.34 -15.31
N LYS A 57 6.10 -2.14 -15.32
CA LYS A 57 6.01 -3.52 -15.85
C LYS A 57 5.05 -4.37 -15.04
N ARG A 58 5.13 -4.29 -13.71
CA ARG A 58 4.23 -5.06 -12.83
C ARG A 58 2.78 -4.64 -12.97
N VAL A 59 2.52 -3.34 -13.02
CA VAL A 59 1.15 -2.81 -13.18
C VAL A 59 0.59 -3.21 -14.56
N SER A 60 1.42 -3.19 -15.60
CA SER A 60 0.98 -3.60 -16.95
C SER A 60 0.47 -5.03 -17.00
N LEU A 61 1.00 -5.92 -16.17
CA LEU A 61 0.54 -7.30 -16.07
C LEU A 61 -0.86 -7.42 -15.46
N LEU A 62 -1.33 -6.40 -14.76
CA LEU A 62 -2.67 -6.38 -14.17
C LEU A 62 -3.75 -5.95 -15.16
N LYS A 63 -3.36 -5.53 -16.37
CA LYS A 63 -4.30 -5.08 -17.39
C LYS A 63 -5.38 -6.12 -17.66
N GLY A 64 -6.63 -5.69 -17.71
CA GLY A 64 -7.77 -6.57 -17.87
C GLY A 64 -8.47 -6.94 -16.57
N LEU A 65 -7.82 -6.70 -15.43
CA LEU A 65 -8.47 -6.85 -14.13
C LEU A 65 -9.46 -5.69 -13.95
N SER A 66 -10.72 -6.00 -13.63
CA SER A 66 -11.74 -4.96 -13.51
C SER A 66 -11.47 -4.05 -12.32
N GLU A 67 -11.83 -2.79 -12.45
CA GLU A 67 -11.71 -1.81 -11.36
C GLU A 67 -12.44 -2.28 -10.10
N LYS A 68 -13.60 -2.90 -10.27
CA LYS A 68 -14.35 -3.47 -9.15
C LYS A 68 -13.52 -4.53 -8.41
N LYS A 69 -12.87 -5.44 -9.14
CA LYS A 69 -12.02 -6.47 -8.51
C LYS A 69 -10.82 -5.86 -7.82
N VAL A 70 -10.18 -4.88 -8.44
CA VAL A 70 -9.08 -4.15 -7.81
C VAL A 70 -9.52 -3.55 -6.48
N ASN A 71 -10.64 -2.86 -6.47
CA ASN A 71 -11.17 -2.24 -5.26
C ASN A 71 -11.56 -3.27 -4.21
N ASP A 72 -12.18 -4.38 -4.60
CA ASP A 72 -12.55 -5.46 -3.68
C ASP A 72 -11.31 -6.06 -3.00
N VAL A 73 -10.26 -6.34 -3.76
CA VAL A 73 -9.00 -6.85 -3.22
C VAL A 73 -8.39 -5.83 -2.26
N CYS A 74 -8.30 -4.58 -2.68
CA CYS A 74 -7.64 -3.51 -1.91
C CYS A 74 -8.35 -3.20 -0.60
N GLN A 75 -9.68 -3.32 -0.55
CA GLN A 75 -10.44 -3.06 0.66
C GLN A 75 -10.35 -4.20 1.68
N ASN A 76 -9.94 -5.37 1.25
CA ASN A 76 -9.89 -6.58 2.08
C ASN A 76 -8.48 -7.08 2.35
N LEU A 77 -7.48 -6.23 2.19
CA LEU A 77 -6.08 -6.58 2.48
C LEU A 77 -5.89 -6.84 3.97
N PRO A 78 -5.01 -7.80 4.34
CA PRO A 78 -4.75 -8.08 5.75
C PRO A 78 -3.96 -6.95 6.41
N ILE A 79 -4.41 -6.53 7.58
CA ILE A 79 -3.77 -5.46 8.35
C ILE A 79 -2.90 -6.10 9.43
N ILE A 80 -1.71 -5.56 9.64
CA ILE A 80 -0.80 -6.04 10.67
C ILE A 80 -1.44 -5.88 12.06
N ASN A 81 -1.34 -6.91 12.88
CA ASN A 81 -1.84 -6.88 14.24
C ASN A 81 -1.19 -5.73 15.02
N GLY A 82 -2.04 -4.97 15.69
CA GLY A 82 -1.60 -3.83 16.48
C GLY A 82 -1.58 -2.49 15.72
N ALA A 83 -1.77 -2.50 14.39
CA ALA A 83 -1.76 -1.25 13.61
C ALA A 83 -2.83 -0.27 14.08
N LYS A 84 -4.07 -0.72 14.23
CA LYS A 84 -5.18 0.12 14.68
C LYS A 84 -4.91 0.68 16.07
N GLU A 85 -4.45 -0.14 16.97
CA GLU A 85 -4.14 0.22 18.36
C GLU A 85 -3.02 1.25 18.41
N LEU A 86 -1.97 1.07 17.61
CA LEU A 86 -0.87 2.01 17.54
C LEU A 86 -1.32 3.37 17.02
N VAL A 87 -2.10 3.40 15.95
CA VAL A 87 -2.63 4.66 15.40
C VAL A 87 -3.48 5.37 16.44
N SER A 88 -4.36 4.65 17.13
CA SER A 88 -5.19 5.22 18.19
C SER A 88 -4.35 5.78 19.33
N TYR A 89 -3.31 5.05 19.75
CA TYR A 89 -2.39 5.50 20.79
C TYR A 89 -1.69 6.81 20.40
N LEU A 90 -1.17 6.88 19.17
CA LEU A 90 -0.48 8.06 18.68
C LEU A 90 -1.44 9.28 18.63
N LYS A 91 -2.64 9.08 18.12
CA LYS A 91 -3.62 10.16 18.03
C LYS A 91 -4.07 10.63 19.42
N ASN A 92 -4.21 9.73 20.38
CA ASN A 92 -4.52 10.08 21.76
C ASN A 92 -3.41 10.89 22.42
N ASN A 93 -2.20 10.81 21.90
CA ASN A 93 -1.06 11.62 22.34
C ASN A 93 -0.85 12.86 21.47
N HIS A 94 -1.87 13.27 20.72
CA HIS A 94 -1.86 14.47 19.87
C HIS A 94 -0.80 14.43 18.76
N ILE A 95 -0.47 13.24 18.27
CA ILE A 95 0.47 13.04 17.18
C ILE A 95 -0.33 12.87 15.89
N LYS A 96 0.02 13.65 14.85
CA LYS A 96 -0.56 13.47 13.52
C LYS A 96 0.00 12.18 12.91
N VAL A 97 -0.87 11.40 12.27
CA VAL A 97 -0.51 10.11 11.68
C VAL A 97 -0.78 10.15 10.19
N VAL A 98 0.25 9.95 9.40
CA VAL A 98 0.21 10.05 7.94
C VAL A 98 0.79 8.81 7.31
N CYS A 99 0.20 8.35 6.21
CA CYS A 99 0.71 7.26 5.39
C CYS A 99 1.35 7.84 4.13
N LEU A 100 2.57 7.39 3.82
CA LEU A 100 3.28 7.76 2.61
C LEU A 100 3.73 6.47 1.94
N SER A 101 3.17 6.14 0.78
CA SER A 101 3.35 4.83 0.17
C SER A 101 3.68 4.92 -1.33
N GLY A 102 4.55 4.03 -1.78
CA GLY A 102 4.75 3.79 -3.21
C GLY A 102 3.66 2.91 -3.83
N GLY A 103 2.67 2.48 -3.04
CA GLY A 103 1.53 1.69 -3.51
C GLY A 103 0.41 2.54 -4.13
N PHE A 104 -0.84 2.11 -3.97
CA PHE A 104 -1.98 2.66 -4.71
C PHE A 104 -3.08 3.20 -3.80
N LYS A 105 -3.69 4.29 -4.19
CA LYS A 105 -4.82 4.92 -3.49
C LYS A 105 -5.98 3.97 -3.26
N ASN A 106 -6.22 3.05 -4.19
CA ASN A 106 -7.28 2.04 -4.06
C ASN A 106 -7.19 1.26 -2.75
N ALA A 107 -5.98 1.07 -2.24
CA ALA A 107 -5.74 0.39 -0.97
C ALA A 107 -5.53 1.38 0.18
N THR A 108 -4.68 2.38 0.00
CA THR A 108 -4.28 3.26 1.10
C THR A 108 -5.42 4.13 1.61
N GLU A 109 -6.22 4.71 0.73
CA GLU A 109 -7.31 5.60 1.15
C GLU A 109 -8.35 4.91 2.05
N PRO A 110 -8.99 3.80 1.61
CA PRO A 110 -10.02 3.18 2.44
C PRO A 110 -9.47 2.60 3.75
N ILE A 111 -8.29 2.00 3.71
CA ILE A 111 -7.71 1.36 4.88
C ILE A 111 -7.20 2.40 5.88
N CYS A 112 -6.48 3.43 5.42
CA CYS A 112 -5.99 4.48 6.29
C CYS A 112 -7.15 5.27 6.93
N LYS A 113 -8.22 5.52 6.18
CA LYS A 113 -9.42 6.15 6.71
C LYS A 113 -10.04 5.30 7.82
N ARG A 114 -10.18 4.01 7.60
CA ARG A 114 -10.73 3.07 8.58
C ARG A 114 -9.89 2.98 9.85
N LEU A 115 -8.56 3.10 9.72
CA LEU A 115 -7.63 3.07 10.85
C LEU A 115 -7.50 4.40 11.58
N GLY A 116 -8.03 5.48 11.03
CA GLY A 116 -8.00 6.79 11.66
C GLY A 116 -6.80 7.67 11.30
N PHE A 117 -6.12 7.40 10.22
CA PHE A 117 -5.02 8.26 9.72
C PHE A 117 -5.54 9.65 9.39
N ASP A 118 -4.71 10.66 9.62
CA ASP A 118 -5.04 12.06 9.27
C ASP A 118 -4.93 12.32 7.77
N ALA A 119 -4.00 11.65 7.08
CA ALA A 119 -3.83 11.76 5.64
C ALA A 119 -3.09 10.54 5.09
N SER A 120 -3.24 10.30 3.79
CA SER A 120 -2.46 9.29 3.07
C SER A 120 -2.07 9.82 1.69
N PHE A 121 -0.87 9.45 1.25
CA PHE A 121 -0.32 9.82 -0.04
C PHE A 121 0.24 8.58 -0.73
N SER A 122 -0.19 8.34 -1.95
CA SER A 122 0.23 7.17 -2.73
C SER A 122 0.00 7.41 -4.22
N ASN A 123 0.43 6.45 -5.04
CA ASN A 123 0.22 6.53 -6.47
C ASN A 123 -1.22 6.27 -6.84
N THR A 124 -1.62 6.76 -8.01
CA THR A 124 -2.95 6.50 -8.55
C THR A 124 -2.86 5.38 -9.59
N LEU A 125 -3.68 4.35 -9.41
CA LEU A 125 -3.84 3.29 -10.40
C LEU A 125 -5.04 3.67 -11.29
N HIS A 126 -4.75 3.98 -12.56
CA HIS A 126 -5.78 4.42 -13.49
C HIS A 126 -6.47 3.25 -14.16
N ALA A 127 -7.80 3.29 -14.19
CA ALA A 127 -8.62 2.36 -14.94
C ALA A 127 -9.29 3.11 -16.10
N LYS A 128 -9.34 2.46 -17.27
CA LYS A 128 -10.04 2.98 -18.44
C LYS A 128 -11.18 2.01 -18.76
N ASP A 129 -12.41 2.54 -18.90
CA ASP A 129 -13.59 1.75 -19.18
C ASP A 129 -13.82 0.62 -18.17
N GLY A 130 -13.42 0.85 -16.91
CA GLY A 130 -13.59 -0.10 -15.81
C GLY A 130 -12.49 -1.18 -15.71
N PHE A 131 -11.38 -1.04 -16.47
CA PHE A 131 -10.29 -2.03 -16.47
C PHE A 131 -8.91 -1.40 -16.34
#